data_a1f54a3306c68d5c7294680ceb0a02fb
#
_entry.id   a1f54a3306c68d5c7294680ceb0a02fb
#
_cell.length_a   1.000
_cell.length_b   1.000
_cell.length_c   1.000
_cell.angle_alpha   90.00
_cell.angle_beta   90.00
_cell.angle_gamma   90.00
#
_symmetry.space_group_name_H-M   'P 1'
#
loop_
_entity.id
_entity.type
_entity.pdbx_description
1 polymer ?
#
loop_
_entity_poly.entity_id
_entity_poly.type
_entity_poly.pdbx_seq_one_letter_code
_entity_poly.pdbx_strand_id
1 'polypeptide(L)'
;MSSVFPSSYADLADDAPTDRQVAQLRIPPHSLEAESSVLGGLLLDNSAWDRVGDVLVDSDFYRYEHRLVYSAVGKLVNETKPADVITVYEELQRQGKGDEIGGLVYLNALAQYVPSASNIRRYAEIVRERSILRKLVSASDEIATSAFNPKGRAVDKILDEAEGKIFKIGEEGSRMKQGFQAMDGLVVQLLDRVQEMADNPKDVTGIPTGFVDLDRMTAGLQAGDLVVLAARPSMGKTAFAINIAEHVALNEQLPVAVFSMEMGAAQLAVRIVGSIGRIDQGHLRTGKLTDEEWPRLTEAIERLRNVSLHIDETPGLTPSELRANARRLARQCGKLGLIVVDYLQLMSGSSSDGENRATELGEISRGLKALAKELQCPVIALSQLNRSVETRTDKRPMMSDLRESGAIE
;
A
#
# COMPACT_ATOMS: atom_id res chain seq x y z
N MET A 1 26.66 -83.43 9.11
CA MET A 1 27.68 -82.70 8.39
C MET A 1 26.98 -81.50 7.78
N SER A 2 27.17 -80.33 8.43
CA SER A 2 26.49 -79.07 8.14
C SER A 2 27.29 -78.35 7.09
N SER A 3 26.67 -77.94 6.02
CA SER A 3 27.25 -76.98 5.06
C SER A 3 26.65 -75.60 5.30
N VAL A 4 27.47 -74.73 5.82
CA VAL A 4 27.24 -73.30 6.00
C VAL A 4 27.43 -72.61 4.65
N PHE A 5 26.36 -71.96 4.11
CA PHE A 5 26.49 -70.97 3.06
C PHE A 5 26.45 -69.56 3.67
N PRO A 6 27.36 -68.67 3.33
CA PRO A 6 27.32 -67.28 3.80
C PRO A 6 26.30 -66.50 3.00
N SER A 7 25.41 -65.89 3.71
CA SER A 7 24.49 -64.84 3.27
C SER A 7 25.25 -63.52 3.22
N SER A 8 25.56 -63.00 2.01
CA SER A 8 25.91 -61.58 1.81
C SER A 8 25.79 -61.18 0.34
N TYR A 9 24.57 -60.93 -0.07
CA TYR A 9 24.27 -60.15 -1.26
C TYR A 9 23.08 -59.24 -0.96
N ALA A 10 23.27 -58.34 0.01
CA ALA A 10 22.26 -57.36 0.36
C ALA A 10 22.91 -56.03 0.85
N ASP A 11 23.96 -55.57 0.18
CA ASP A 11 24.52 -54.24 0.49
C ASP A 11 25.24 -53.63 -0.71
N LEU A 12 24.58 -53.60 -1.87
CA LEU A 12 25.04 -52.80 -3.04
C LEU A 12 23.84 -52.33 -3.84
N ALA A 13 22.95 -51.63 -3.18
CA ALA A 13 21.95 -50.84 -3.89
C ALA A 13 21.49 -49.78 -2.91
N ASP A 14 22.10 -48.63 -2.92
CA ASP A 14 21.49 -47.32 -2.74
C ASP A 14 22.60 -46.27 -2.57
N ASP A 15 23.32 -46.00 -3.63
CA ASP A 15 24.00 -44.71 -3.82
C ASP A 15 23.62 -44.17 -5.19
N ALA A 16 22.31 -43.88 -5.32
CA ALA A 16 21.82 -42.92 -6.28
C ALA A 16 21.59 -41.59 -5.58
N PRO A 17 22.56 -40.67 -5.60
CA PRO A 17 22.41 -39.34 -5.03
C PRO A 17 21.70 -38.46 -6.04
N THR A 18 20.42 -38.75 -6.39
CA THR A 18 20.01 -38.11 -7.64
C THR A 18 18.81 -37.25 -7.56
N ASP A 19 17.78 -37.55 -6.79
CA ASP A 19 16.58 -36.71 -6.84
C ASP A 19 16.54 -35.64 -5.74
N ARG A 20 17.11 -35.88 -4.58
CA ARG A 20 17.10 -34.85 -3.50
C ARG A 20 18.15 -33.75 -3.68
N GLN A 21 19.29 -34.02 -4.30
CA GLN A 21 20.30 -33.00 -4.58
C GLN A 21 19.95 -32.15 -5.80
N VAL A 22 19.29 -32.71 -6.82
CA VAL A 22 18.78 -31.95 -7.98
C VAL A 22 17.56 -31.11 -7.59
N ALA A 23 16.72 -31.58 -6.67
CA ALA A 23 15.63 -30.78 -6.10
C ALA A 23 16.11 -29.60 -5.23
N GLN A 24 17.38 -29.61 -4.78
CA GLN A 24 18.01 -28.51 -4.05
C GLN A 24 18.60 -27.42 -4.95
N LEU A 25 18.76 -27.64 -6.23
CA LEU A 25 19.05 -26.59 -7.21
C LEU A 25 17.75 -25.81 -7.50
N ARG A 26 17.41 -24.88 -6.59
CA ARG A 26 16.28 -23.97 -6.76
C ARG A 26 16.56 -23.01 -7.90
N ILE A 27 16.22 -23.40 -9.12
CA ILE A 27 16.32 -22.54 -10.29
C ILE A 27 15.33 -21.39 -10.11
N PRO A 28 15.75 -20.12 -10.20
CA PRO A 28 14.83 -18.98 -10.07
C PRO A 28 13.66 -19.08 -11.07
N PRO A 29 12.42 -18.76 -10.68
CA PRO A 29 11.27 -18.82 -11.57
C PRO A 29 11.46 -17.99 -12.83
N HIS A 30 11.35 -18.62 -14.01
CA HIS A 30 11.46 -17.96 -15.31
C HIS A 30 10.66 -18.70 -16.38
N SER A 31 10.48 -18.09 -17.54
CA SER A 31 9.99 -18.73 -18.76
C SER A 31 10.69 -18.08 -19.95
N LEU A 32 11.71 -18.75 -20.49
CA LEU A 32 12.48 -18.28 -21.63
C LEU A 32 11.63 -18.19 -22.88
N GLU A 33 10.68 -19.11 -23.03
CA GLU A 33 9.74 -19.15 -24.15
C GLU A 33 8.85 -17.90 -24.16
N ALA A 34 8.32 -17.49 -22.99
CA ALA A 34 7.51 -16.29 -22.88
C ALA A 34 8.35 -15.03 -23.14
N GLU A 35 9.57 -14.97 -22.60
CA GLU A 35 10.49 -13.85 -22.83
C GLU A 35 10.83 -13.69 -24.31
N SER A 36 11.23 -14.80 -24.97
CA SER A 36 11.54 -14.81 -26.39
C SER A 36 10.33 -14.44 -27.26
N SER A 37 9.11 -14.89 -26.88
CA SER A 37 7.89 -14.58 -27.58
C SER A 37 7.51 -13.10 -27.47
N VAL A 38 7.73 -12.46 -26.32
CA VAL A 38 7.54 -11.01 -26.14
C VAL A 38 8.52 -10.23 -27.01
N LEU A 39 9.82 -10.54 -26.91
CA LEU A 39 10.84 -9.81 -27.64
C LEU A 39 10.72 -9.98 -29.15
N GLY A 40 10.52 -11.23 -29.61
CA GLY A 40 10.29 -11.49 -31.01
C GLY A 40 9.06 -10.81 -31.55
N GLY A 41 7.94 -10.78 -30.78
CA GLY A 41 6.73 -10.05 -31.15
C GLY A 41 6.96 -8.55 -31.30
N LEU A 42 7.75 -7.94 -30.41
CA LEU A 42 8.11 -6.52 -30.48
C LEU A 42 9.01 -6.18 -31.66
N LEU A 43 9.96 -7.08 -32.02
CA LEU A 43 10.84 -6.92 -33.17
C LEU A 43 10.11 -7.04 -34.52
N LEU A 44 8.96 -7.74 -34.55
CA LEU A 44 8.13 -7.90 -35.75
C LEU A 44 7.03 -6.84 -35.87
N ASP A 45 6.47 -6.42 -34.74
CA ASP A 45 5.36 -5.47 -34.68
C ASP A 45 5.55 -4.49 -33.51
N ASN A 46 6.02 -3.28 -33.80
CA ASN A 46 6.24 -2.27 -32.77
C ASN A 46 4.94 -1.75 -32.15
N SER A 47 3.79 -1.87 -32.81
CA SER A 47 2.49 -1.50 -32.22
C SER A 47 2.14 -2.38 -31.00
N ALA A 48 2.76 -3.54 -30.90
CA ALA A 48 2.64 -4.41 -29.74
C ALA A 48 3.22 -3.79 -28.45
N TRP A 49 4.08 -2.76 -28.57
CA TRP A 49 4.60 -2.04 -27.40
C TRP A 49 3.49 -1.44 -26.53
N ASP A 50 2.44 -0.90 -27.16
CA ASP A 50 1.29 -0.32 -26.43
C ASP A 50 0.53 -1.35 -25.58
N ARG A 51 0.73 -2.64 -25.82
CA ARG A 51 0.09 -3.75 -25.09
C ARG A 51 0.97 -4.36 -24.01
N VAL A 52 2.27 -4.08 -23.99
CA VAL A 52 3.22 -4.69 -23.07
C VAL A 52 4.08 -3.68 -22.30
N GLY A 53 4.23 -2.46 -22.79
CA GLY A 53 5.06 -1.43 -22.19
C GLY A 53 4.56 -0.93 -20.82
N ASP A 54 3.25 -1.07 -20.57
CA ASP A 54 2.63 -0.81 -19.26
C ASP A 54 2.74 -2.00 -18.28
N VAL A 55 3.02 -3.20 -18.80
CA VAL A 55 3.06 -4.45 -18.03
C VAL A 55 4.47 -4.79 -17.56
N LEU A 56 5.46 -4.60 -18.46
CA LEU A 56 6.84 -5.03 -18.26
C LEU A 56 7.81 -3.86 -18.13
N VAL A 57 8.87 -4.12 -17.36
CA VAL A 57 10.10 -3.34 -17.35
C VAL A 57 11.28 -4.26 -17.67
N ASP A 58 12.41 -3.70 -18.08
CA ASP A 58 13.61 -4.46 -18.45
C ASP A 58 14.08 -5.45 -17.37
N SER A 59 13.98 -5.05 -16.09
CA SER A 59 14.35 -5.89 -14.95
C SER A 59 13.45 -7.11 -14.73
N ASP A 60 12.30 -7.20 -15.43
CA ASP A 60 11.40 -8.35 -15.35
C ASP A 60 11.89 -9.56 -16.13
N PHE A 61 12.80 -9.37 -17.07
CA PHE A 61 13.39 -10.46 -17.83
C PHE A 61 14.45 -11.21 -17.01
N TYR A 62 14.47 -12.52 -17.11
CA TYR A 62 15.42 -13.38 -16.42
C TYR A 62 16.81 -13.29 -17.06
N ARG A 63 16.86 -13.46 -18.40
CA ARG A 63 18.11 -13.36 -19.16
C ARG A 63 18.58 -11.92 -19.26
N TYR A 64 19.86 -11.72 -19.04
CA TYR A 64 20.51 -10.41 -19.18
C TYR A 64 20.40 -9.87 -20.61
N GLU A 65 20.62 -10.75 -21.60
CA GLU A 65 20.49 -10.41 -23.02
C GLU A 65 19.08 -9.90 -23.36
N HIS A 66 18.05 -10.53 -22.79
CA HIS A 66 16.66 -10.12 -22.99
C HIS A 66 16.37 -8.74 -22.39
N ARG A 67 16.97 -8.41 -21.24
CA ARG A 67 16.86 -7.07 -20.62
C ARG A 67 17.43 -6.01 -21.56
N LEU A 68 18.60 -6.27 -22.14
CA LEU A 68 19.25 -5.34 -23.06
C LEU A 68 18.41 -5.11 -24.31
N VAL A 69 17.89 -6.18 -24.92
CA VAL A 69 17.03 -6.10 -26.11
C VAL A 69 15.75 -5.32 -25.79
N TYR A 70 15.05 -5.62 -24.67
CA TYR A 70 13.84 -4.91 -24.26
C TYR A 70 14.10 -3.42 -24.03
N SER A 71 15.18 -3.09 -23.33
CA SER A 71 15.58 -1.70 -23.09
C SER A 71 15.88 -0.94 -24.40
N ALA A 72 16.56 -1.57 -25.35
CA ALA A 72 16.85 -0.97 -26.65
C ALA A 72 15.57 -0.75 -27.49
N VAL A 73 14.65 -1.74 -27.51
CA VAL A 73 13.35 -1.61 -28.16
C VAL A 73 12.57 -0.45 -27.54
N GLY A 74 12.45 -0.39 -26.20
CA GLY A 74 11.74 0.67 -25.50
C GLY A 74 12.31 2.06 -25.81
N LYS A 75 13.63 2.18 -25.89
CA LYS A 75 14.27 3.45 -26.23
C LYS A 75 13.93 3.88 -27.67
N LEU A 76 14.04 2.98 -28.64
CA LEU A 76 13.74 3.29 -30.03
C LEU A 76 12.26 3.68 -30.23
N VAL A 77 11.35 2.92 -29.64
CA VAL A 77 9.91 3.22 -29.72
C VAL A 77 9.57 4.57 -29.06
N ASN A 78 10.15 4.87 -27.90
CA ASN A 78 9.96 6.17 -27.24
C ASN A 78 10.55 7.35 -28.05
N GLU A 79 11.58 7.10 -28.86
CA GLU A 79 12.13 8.07 -29.83
C GLU A 79 11.35 8.09 -31.15
N THR A 80 10.22 7.38 -31.25
CA THR A 80 9.42 7.24 -32.47
C THR A 80 10.22 6.65 -33.67
N LYS A 81 11.21 5.83 -33.36
CA LYS A 81 12.02 5.12 -34.36
C LYS A 81 11.56 3.66 -34.47
N PRO A 82 11.64 3.06 -35.68
CA PRO A 82 11.32 1.63 -35.82
C PRO A 82 12.33 0.79 -35.02
N ALA A 83 11.81 -0.23 -34.31
CA ALA A 83 12.60 -1.15 -33.51
C ALA A 83 12.54 -2.57 -34.12
N ASP A 84 13.21 -2.76 -35.25
CA ASP A 84 13.41 -4.05 -35.90
C ASP A 84 14.77 -4.65 -35.51
N VAL A 85 15.05 -5.85 -36.01
CA VAL A 85 16.28 -6.59 -35.73
C VAL A 85 17.56 -5.77 -36.04
N ILE A 86 17.52 -4.97 -37.11
CA ILE A 86 18.70 -4.20 -37.58
C ILE A 86 18.89 -2.98 -36.71
N THR A 87 17.83 -2.20 -36.49
CA THR A 87 17.89 -0.95 -35.72
C THR A 87 18.17 -1.19 -34.23
N VAL A 88 17.63 -2.27 -33.66
CA VAL A 88 17.94 -2.69 -32.29
C VAL A 88 19.39 -3.14 -32.17
N TYR A 89 19.91 -3.87 -33.16
CA TYR A 89 21.32 -4.26 -33.15
C TYR A 89 22.26 -3.06 -33.25
N GLU A 90 21.98 -2.10 -34.11
CA GLU A 90 22.77 -0.87 -34.24
C GLU A 90 22.74 -0.05 -32.92
N GLU A 91 21.58 0.06 -32.28
CA GLU A 91 21.47 0.74 -30.99
C GLU A 91 22.29 0.04 -29.90
N LEU A 92 22.26 -1.29 -29.85
CA LEU A 92 23.08 -2.08 -28.91
C LEU A 92 24.58 -2.00 -29.23
N GLN A 93 24.96 -1.96 -30.48
CA GLN A 93 26.36 -1.72 -30.90
C GLN A 93 26.83 -0.33 -30.46
N ARG A 94 25.99 0.70 -30.64
CA ARG A 94 26.32 2.06 -30.19
C ARG A 94 26.53 2.13 -28.66
N GLN A 95 25.86 1.26 -27.92
CA GLN A 95 26.04 1.13 -26.45
C GLN A 95 27.22 0.24 -26.07
N GLY A 96 27.95 -0.37 -27.03
CA GLY A 96 29.04 -1.32 -26.80
C GLY A 96 28.59 -2.70 -26.31
N LYS A 97 27.27 -3.03 -26.46
CA LYS A 97 26.67 -4.27 -25.94
C LYS A 97 26.25 -5.27 -27.03
N GLY A 98 26.60 -5.00 -28.28
CA GLY A 98 26.21 -5.85 -29.42
C GLY A 98 26.71 -7.28 -29.32
N ASP A 99 27.93 -7.49 -28.82
CA ASP A 99 28.53 -8.82 -28.66
C ASP A 99 27.97 -9.58 -27.44
N GLU A 100 27.57 -8.86 -26.38
CA GLU A 100 27.01 -9.44 -25.16
C GLU A 100 25.68 -10.17 -25.39
N ILE A 101 24.89 -9.72 -26.37
CA ILE A 101 23.61 -10.35 -26.69
C ILE A 101 23.72 -11.55 -27.65
N GLY A 102 24.92 -11.92 -28.12
CA GLY A 102 25.10 -12.96 -29.13
C GLY A 102 24.95 -12.49 -30.58
N GLY A 103 25.04 -11.17 -30.82
CA GLY A 103 25.05 -10.55 -32.14
C GLY A 103 23.70 -10.58 -32.88
N LEU A 104 23.75 -10.23 -34.16
CA LEU A 104 22.59 -10.18 -35.03
C LEU A 104 21.89 -11.54 -35.19
N VAL A 105 22.64 -12.64 -35.09
CA VAL A 105 22.12 -14.01 -35.20
C VAL A 105 21.11 -14.30 -34.09
N TYR A 106 21.39 -13.86 -32.89
CA TYR A 106 20.49 -14.05 -31.75
C TYR A 106 19.18 -13.24 -31.92
N LEU A 107 19.25 -11.99 -32.35
CA LEU A 107 18.06 -11.17 -32.61
C LEU A 107 17.18 -11.77 -33.73
N ASN A 108 17.80 -12.30 -34.80
CA ASN A 108 17.07 -13.01 -35.84
C ASN A 108 16.38 -14.26 -35.29
N ALA A 109 17.05 -15.03 -34.42
CA ALA A 109 16.45 -16.20 -33.79
C ALA A 109 15.26 -15.81 -32.91
N LEU A 110 15.32 -14.69 -32.16
CA LEU A 110 14.20 -14.17 -31.37
C LEU A 110 13.02 -13.78 -32.27
N ALA A 111 13.26 -13.06 -33.38
CA ALA A 111 12.21 -12.65 -34.31
C ALA A 111 11.53 -13.85 -35.00
N GLN A 112 12.24 -14.96 -35.18
CA GLN A 112 11.67 -16.19 -35.76
C GLN A 112 10.90 -17.05 -34.74
N TYR A 113 11.13 -16.85 -33.44
CA TYR A 113 10.55 -17.67 -32.35
C TYR A 113 9.16 -17.18 -31.90
N VAL A 114 8.34 -16.58 -32.74
CA VAL A 114 7.04 -16.01 -32.34
C VAL A 114 5.92 -17.00 -32.65
N PRO A 115 5.34 -17.69 -31.62
CA PRO A 115 4.23 -18.64 -31.86
C PRO A 115 2.96 -17.91 -32.28
N SER A 116 2.68 -16.70 -31.76
CA SER A 116 1.55 -15.85 -32.11
C SER A 116 1.71 -14.42 -31.58
N ALA A 117 1.73 -13.43 -32.47
CA ALA A 117 1.78 -12.02 -32.07
C ALA A 117 0.49 -11.54 -31.37
N SER A 118 -0.64 -12.22 -31.57
CA SER A 118 -1.92 -11.86 -30.93
C SER A 118 -1.92 -12.07 -29.41
N ASN A 119 -1.12 -12.99 -28.90
CA ASN A 119 -1.08 -13.35 -27.46
C ASN A 119 0.04 -12.66 -26.68
N ILE A 120 0.69 -11.66 -27.25
CA ILE A 120 1.88 -11.02 -26.64
C ILE A 120 1.63 -10.51 -25.23
N ARG A 121 0.43 -9.96 -24.96
CA ARG A 121 0.04 -9.51 -23.61
C ARG A 121 0.07 -10.65 -22.59
N ARG A 122 -0.44 -11.84 -22.97
CA ARG A 122 -0.42 -13.01 -22.06
C ARG A 122 1.00 -13.48 -21.78
N TYR A 123 1.88 -13.44 -22.77
CA TYR A 123 3.30 -13.74 -22.57
C TYR A 123 3.96 -12.72 -21.65
N ALA A 124 3.65 -11.43 -21.80
CA ALA A 124 4.13 -10.39 -20.90
C ALA A 124 3.65 -10.62 -19.45
N GLU A 125 2.40 -10.98 -19.25
CA GLU A 125 1.87 -11.34 -17.93
C GLU A 125 2.64 -12.52 -17.30
N ILE A 126 2.97 -13.57 -18.06
CA ILE A 126 3.76 -14.70 -17.59
C ILE A 126 5.17 -14.24 -17.16
N VAL A 127 5.84 -13.43 -17.98
CA VAL A 127 7.16 -12.88 -17.66
C VAL A 127 7.09 -12.09 -16.34
N ARG A 128 6.07 -11.24 -16.18
CA ARG A 128 5.85 -10.44 -14.98
C ARG A 128 5.58 -11.32 -13.74
N GLU A 129 4.69 -12.30 -13.85
CA GLU A 129 4.41 -13.27 -12.77
C GLU A 129 5.70 -13.95 -12.29
N ARG A 130 6.55 -14.41 -13.24
CA ARG A 130 7.83 -15.03 -12.90
C ARG A 130 8.82 -14.04 -12.28
N SER A 131 8.82 -12.79 -12.71
CA SER A 131 9.62 -11.73 -12.10
C SER A 131 9.21 -11.48 -10.64
N ILE A 132 7.92 -11.37 -10.36
CA ILE A 132 7.40 -11.20 -9.00
C ILE A 132 7.83 -12.38 -8.10
N LEU A 133 7.73 -13.61 -8.60
CA LEU A 133 8.20 -14.79 -7.86
C LEU A 133 9.70 -14.75 -7.59
N ARG A 134 10.54 -14.29 -8.55
CA ARG A 134 11.99 -14.10 -8.32
C ARG A 134 12.26 -13.07 -7.25
N LYS A 135 11.56 -11.92 -7.29
CA LYS A 135 11.69 -10.88 -6.26
C LYS A 135 11.30 -11.41 -4.88
N LEU A 136 10.25 -12.25 -4.81
CA LEU A 136 9.83 -12.89 -3.56
C LEU A 136 10.89 -13.85 -3.04
N VAL A 137 11.51 -14.67 -3.90
CA VAL A 137 12.62 -15.56 -3.53
C VAL A 137 13.81 -14.75 -3.00
N SER A 138 14.23 -13.70 -3.73
CA SER A 138 15.34 -12.84 -3.31
C SER A 138 15.05 -12.16 -1.97
N ALA A 139 13.86 -11.61 -1.78
CA ALA A 139 13.47 -11.01 -0.50
C ALA A 139 13.46 -12.04 0.64
N SER A 140 13.00 -13.27 0.38
CA SER A 140 13.01 -14.34 1.38
C SER A 140 14.43 -14.73 1.81
N ASP A 141 15.36 -14.82 0.86
CA ASP A 141 16.77 -15.11 1.15
C ASP A 141 17.44 -13.97 1.94
N GLU A 142 17.12 -12.72 1.59
CA GLU A 142 17.61 -11.55 2.32
C GLU A 142 17.05 -11.49 3.75
N ILE A 143 15.74 -11.78 3.93
CA ILE A 143 15.08 -11.85 5.24
C ILE A 143 15.72 -12.97 6.07
N ALA A 144 15.89 -14.16 5.51
CA ALA A 144 16.53 -15.27 6.19
C ALA A 144 17.97 -14.91 6.61
N THR A 145 18.75 -14.32 5.70
CA THR A 145 20.12 -13.88 5.98
C THR A 145 20.15 -12.83 7.10
N SER A 146 19.21 -11.89 7.13
CA SER A 146 19.10 -10.87 8.17
C SER A 146 18.72 -11.47 9.53
N ALA A 147 17.86 -12.50 9.53
CA ALA A 147 17.46 -13.21 10.74
C ALA A 147 18.60 -14.07 11.32
N PHE A 148 19.37 -14.75 10.46
CA PHE A 148 20.54 -15.53 10.90
C PHE A 148 21.70 -14.65 11.37
N ASN A 149 21.85 -13.45 10.81
CA ASN A 149 22.94 -12.52 11.10
C ASN A 149 22.41 -11.12 11.48
N PRO A 150 21.86 -10.94 12.67
CA PRO A 150 21.22 -9.68 13.06
C PRO A 150 22.20 -8.50 13.22
N LYS A 151 23.50 -8.74 13.33
CA LYS A 151 24.57 -7.72 13.45
C LYS A 151 24.26 -6.64 14.49
N GLY A 152 23.68 -7.03 15.62
CA GLY A 152 23.32 -6.12 16.71
C GLY A 152 22.04 -5.29 16.49
N ARG A 153 21.29 -5.53 15.40
CA ARG A 153 19.98 -4.89 15.17
C ARG A 153 18.92 -5.51 16.06
N ALA A 154 17.98 -4.69 16.55
CA ALA A 154 16.82 -5.17 17.30
C ALA A 154 15.90 -6.02 16.41
N VAL A 155 15.21 -7.00 17.00
CA VAL A 155 14.31 -7.91 16.28
C VAL A 155 13.21 -7.15 15.56
N ASP A 156 12.65 -6.12 16.18
CA ASP A 156 11.59 -5.29 15.59
C ASP A 156 12.06 -4.63 14.31
N LYS A 157 13.28 -4.09 14.24
CA LYS A 157 13.85 -3.52 13.02
C LYS A 157 13.99 -4.54 11.89
N ILE A 158 14.33 -5.78 12.21
CA ILE A 158 14.45 -6.86 11.20
C ILE A 158 13.06 -7.22 10.65
N LEU A 159 12.05 -7.23 11.52
CA LEU A 159 10.65 -7.46 11.14
C LEU A 159 10.13 -6.34 10.23
N ASP A 160 10.35 -5.08 10.59
CA ASP A 160 9.94 -3.92 9.79
C ASP A 160 10.59 -3.93 8.39
N GLU A 161 11.91 -4.23 8.32
CA GLU A 161 12.62 -4.39 7.05
C GLU A 161 12.04 -5.52 6.20
N ALA A 162 11.67 -6.65 6.82
CA ALA A 162 11.08 -7.79 6.14
C ALA A 162 9.68 -7.45 5.60
N GLU A 163 8.82 -6.83 6.41
CA GLU A 163 7.50 -6.34 5.99
C GLU A 163 7.61 -5.34 4.84
N GLY A 164 8.52 -4.38 4.94
CA GLY A 164 8.76 -3.38 3.89
C GLY A 164 9.16 -4.00 2.54
N LYS A 165 10.02 -5.03 2.55
CA LYS A 165 10.43 -5.75 1.33
C LYS A 165 9.28 -6.50 0.67
N ILE A 166 8.50 -7.26 1.47
CA ILE A 166 7.33 -8.00 0.97
C ILE A 166 6.27 -7.03 0.44
N PHE A 167 6.08 -5.92 1.15
CA PHE A 167 5.15 -4.88 0.77
C PHE A 167 5.47 -4.25 -0.59
N LYS A 168 6.75 -3.89 -0.82
CA LYS A 168 7.21 -3.32 -2.09
C LYS A 168 6.92 -4.23 -3.27
N ILE A 169 7.10 -5.56 -3.09
CA ILE A 169 6.77 -6.56 -4.11
C ILE A 169 5.25 -6.56 -4.39
N GLY A 170 4.41 -6.47 -3.34
CA GLY A 170 2.96 -6.40 -3.48
C GLY A 170 2.48 -5.14 -4.22
N GLU A 171 3.07 -3.98 -3.94
CA GLU A 171 2.77 -2.73 -4.66
C GLU A 171 3.13 -2.80 -6.14
N GLU A 172 4.32 -3.32 -6.47
CA GLU A 172 4.74 -3.51 -7.85
C GLU A 172 3.81 -4.47 -8.61
N GLY A 173 3.27 -5.49 -7.93
CA GLY A 173 2.26 -6.40 -8.48
C GLY A 173 0.89 -5.73 -8.71
N SER A 174 0.52 -4.77 -7.86
CA SER A 174 -0.78 -4.09 -7.92
C SER A 174 -0.85 -3.01 -9.00
N ARG A 175 0.27 -2.44 -9.44
CA ARG A 175 0.32 -1.42 -10.50
C ARG A 175 -0.29 -1.88 -11.81
N MET A 176 -0.28 -3.18 -12.10
CA MET A 176 -0.94 -3.77 -13.29
C MET A 176 -2.46 -3.63 -13.31
N LYS A 177 -3.11 -3.41 -12.15
CA LYS A 177 -4.58 -3.30 -12.06
C LYS A 177 -5.09 -1.86 -12.23
N GLN A 178 -4.21 -0.87 -12.34
CA GLN A 178 -4.56 0.56 -12.44
C GLN A 178 -4.31 1.09 -13.86
N GLY A 179 -4.93 0.48 -14.86
CA GLY A 179 -4.99 1.01 -16.23
C GLY A 179 -6.15 2.00 -16.40
N PHE A 180 -6.25 2.59 -17.60
CA PHE A 180 -7.41 3.37 -18.01
C PHE A 180 -8.68 2.51 -17.94
N GLN A 181 -9.71 3.04 -17.27
CA GLN A 181 -11.04 2.43 -17.27
C GLN A 181 -11.86 3.04 -18.39
N ALA A 182 -12.51 2.20 -19.18
CA ALA A 182 -13.41 2.68 -20.24
C ALA A 182 -14.63 3.37 -19.59
N MET A 183 -15.05 4.49 -20.18
CA MET A 183 -16.17 5.28 -19.68
C MET A 183 -17.46 4.46 -19.62
N ASP A 184 -17.67 3.54 -20.57
CA ASP A 184 -18.85 2.69 -20.62
C ASP A 184 -19.10 1.91 -19.34
N GLY A 185 -18.05 1.27 -18.77
CA GLY A 185 -18.15 0.56 -17.50
C GLY A 185 -18.41 1.49 -16.31
N LEU A 186 -17.83 2.69 -16.31
CA LEU A 186 -18.04 3.69 -15.27
C LEU A 186 -19.45 4.27 -15.29
N VAL A 187 -20.02 4.48 -16.49
CA VAL A 187 -21.42 4.98 -16.63
C VAL A 187 -22.41 3.96 -16.12
N VAL A 188 -22.23 2.67 -16.39
CA VAL A 188 -23.08 1.61 -15.85
C VAL A 188 -23.04 1.61 -14.32
N GLN A 189 -21.84 1.65 -13.73
CA GLN A 189 -21.67 1.72 -12.26
C GLN A 189 -22.30 2.98 -11.67
N LEU A 190 -22.22 4.11 -12.38
CA LEU A 190 -22.87 5.34 -11.95
C LEU A 190 -24.39 5.21 -11.96
N LEU A 191 -24.98 4.62 -13.01
CA LEU A 191 -26.42 4.39 -13.12
C LEU A 191 -26.92 3.48 -12.01
N ASP A 192 -26.25 2.36 -11.75
CA ASP A 192 -26.59 1.44 -10.66
C ASP A 192 -26.58 2.16 -9.31
N ARG A 193 -25.54 2.98 -9.05
CA ARG A 193 -25.42 3.76 -7.83
C ARG A 193 -26.51 4.82 -7.69
N VAL A 194 -26.85 5.53 -8.78
CA VAL A 194 -27.93 6.54 -8.78
C VAL A 194 -29.27 5.87 -8.53
N GLN A 195 -29.52 4.70 -9.10
CA GLN A 195 -30.74 3.93 -8.91
C GLN A 195 -30.86 3.43 -7.45
N GLU A 196 -29.79 2.90 -6.88
CA GLU A 196 -29.75 2.52 -5.45
C GLU A 196 -30.04 3.71 -4.52
N MET A 197 -29.51 4.90 -4.83
CA MET A 197 -29.77 6.12 -4.09
C MET A 197 -31.23 6.61 -4.26
N ALA A 198 -31.80 6.43 -5.44
CA ALA A 198 -33.19 6.80 -5.70
C ALA A 198 -34.20 5.89 -4.96
N ASP A 199 -33.86 4.58 -4.90
CA ASP A 199 -34.68 3.57 -4.19
C ASP A 199 -34.57 3.72 -2.66
N ASN A 200 -33.43 4.20 -2.16
CA ASN A 200 -33.16 4.45 -0.74
C ASN A 200 -32.61 5.87 -0.55
N PRO A 201 -33.46 6.92 -0.59
CA PRO A 201 -32.99 8.27 -0.46
C PRO A 201 -32.41 8.51 0.94
N LYS A 202 -31.08 8.71 0.98
CA LYS A 202 -30.35 9.13 2.17
C LYS A 202 -29.89 10.57 1.97
N ASP A 203 -30.08 11.41 2.97
CA ASP A 203 -29.61 12.80 2.94
C ASP A 203 -28.07 12.89 2.85
N VAL A 204 -27.36 11.81 3.27
CA VAL A 204 -25.91 11.70 3.29
C VAL A 204 -25.47 10.48 2.50
N THR A 205 -24.67 10.70 1.44
CA THR A 205 -24.18 9.63 0.55
C THR A 205 -22.90 8.94 1.06
N GLY A 206 -22.12 9.66 1.86
CA GLY A 206 -20.95 9.17 2.57
C GLY A 206 -21.27 8.67 3.97
N ILE A 207 -20.23 8.54 4.79
CA ILE A 207 -20.36 8.19 6.21
C ILE A 207 -20.71 9.47 6.98
N PRO A 208 -21.84 9.52 7.70
CA PRO A 208 -22.24 10.69 8.47
C PRO A 208 -21.22 11.03 9.56
N THR A 209 -20.97 12.32 9.75
CA THR A 209 -20.10 12.81 10.82
C THR A 209 -20.83 12.98 12.15
N GLY A 210 -22.17 13.03 12.12
CA GLY A 210 -23.00 13.37 13.25
C GLY A 210 -23.21 14.88 13.46
N PHE A 211 -22.55 15.71 12.63
CA PHE A 211 -22.74 17.16 12.60
C PHE A 211 -23.57 17.54 11.38
N VAL A 212 -24.86 17.81 11.59
CA VAL A 212 -25.88 17.99 10.54
C VAL A 212 -25.43 19.00 9.47
N ASP A 213 -24.92 20.16 9.88
CA ASP A 213 -24.51 21.20 8.93
C ASP A 213 -23.26 20.80 8.13
N LEU A 214 -22.33 20.09 8.75
CA LEU A 214 -21.17 19.54 8.04
C LEU A 214 -21.61 18.46 7.05
N ASP A 215 -22.50 17.58 7.46
CA ASP A 215 -23.02 16.51 6.61
C ASP A 215 -23.80 17.06 5.40
N ARG A 216 -24.56 18.16 5.58
CA ARG A 216 -25.20 18.86 4.46
C ARG A 216 -24.20 19.47 3.48
N MET A 217 -23.08 19.99 3.98
CA MET A 217 -22.06 20.62 3.13
C MET A 217 -21.22 19.60 2.37
N THR A 218 -20.95 18.44 2.96
CA THR A 218 -19.99 17.43 2.44
C THR A 218 -20.67 16.19 1.87
N ALA A 219 -21.99 16.03 2.11
CA ALA A 219 -22.72 14.78 1.92
C ALA A 219 -22.09 13.59 2.68
N GLY A 220 -21.45 13.88 3.84
CA GLY A 220 -20.71 12.93 4.65
C GLY A 220 -19.30 12.65 4.15
N LEU A 221 -18.57 11.79 4.87
CA LEU A 221 -17.21 11.40 4.55
C LEU A 221 -17.19 10.35 3.44
N GLN A 222 -16.59 10.66 2.30
CA GLN A 222 -16.58 9.77 1.15
C GLN A 222 -15.44 8.72 1.25
N ALA A 223 -15.72 7.50 0.79
CA ALA A 223 -14.73 6.43 0.75
C ALA A 223 -13.53 6.80 -0.13
N GLY A 224 -12.33 6.61 0.41
CA GLY A 224 -11.08 6.94 -0.29
C GLY A 224 -10.66 8.40 -0.19
N ASP A 225 -11.37 9.24 0.57
CA ASP A 225 -10.98 10.63 0.79
C ASP A 225 -10.06 10.82 1.98
N LEU A 226 -9.17 11.79 1.83
CA LEU A 226 -8.36 12.36 2.91
C LEU A 226 -8.94 13.71 3.27
N VAL A 227 -9.41 13.83 4.51
CA VAL A 227 -9.94 15.08 5.07
C VAL A 227 -8.93 15.65 6.06
N VAL A 228 -8.45 16.86 5.82
CA VAL A 228 -7.53 17.53 6.73
C VAL A 228 -8.31 18.45 7.68
N LEU A 229 -8.26 18.13 8.97
CA LEU A 229 -8.85 18.94 10.04
C LEU A 229 -7.75 19.73 10.74
N ALA A 230 -7.70 21.03 10.51
CA ALA A 230 -6.65 21.88 11.02
C ALA A 230 -7.17 22.93 12.01
N ALA A 231 -6.41 23.12 13.10
CA ALA A 231 -6.71 24.14 14.10
C ALA A 231 -5.45 24.54 14.87
N ARG A 232 -5.55 25.68 15.59
CA ARG A 232 -4.53 26.03 16.60
C ARG A 232 -4.70 25.16 17.86
N PRO A 233 -3.64 25.00 18.68
CA PRO A 233 -3.76 24.28 19.96
C PRO A 233 -4.93 24.80 20.81
N SER A 234 -5.55 23.90 21.55
CA SER A 234 -6.69 24.18 22.45
C SER A 234 -7.98 24.65 21.77
N MET A 235 -8.10 24.60 20.43
CA MET A 235 -9.32 24.92 19.70
C MET A 235 -10.31 23.76 19.57
N GLY A 236 -10.02 22.61 20.18
CA GLY A 236 -10.92 21.45 20.17
C GLY A 236 -10.76 20.49 19.00
N LYS A 237 -9.65 20.59 18.22
CA LYS A 237 -9.35 19.73 17.06
C LYS A 237 -9.56 18.23 17.35
N THR A 238 -8.86 17.70 18.35
CA THR A 238 -8.93 16.29 18.77
C THR A 238 -10.33 15.92 19.27
N ALA A 239 -11.00 16.82 20.06
CA ALA A 239 -12.34 16.57 20.53
C ALA A 239 -13.36 16.43 19.40
N PHE A 240 -13.26 17.29 18.37
CA PHE A 240 -14.14 17.25 17.21
C PHE A 240 -13.94 15.96 16.39
N ALA A 241 -12.68 15.56 16.14
CA ALA A 241 -12.38 14.32 15.43
C ALA A 241 -12.85 13.07 16.20
N ILE A 242 -12.67 13.05 17.51
CA ILE A 242 -13.13 11.94 18.36
C ILE A 242 -14.66 11.88 18.39
N ASN A 243 -15.37 13.00 18.45
CA ASN A 243 -16.84 13.00 18.38
C ASN A 243 -17.36 12.43 17.05
N ILE A 244 -16.68 12.71 15.92
CA ILE A 244 -16.97 12.06 14.64
C ILE A 244 -16.69 10.54 14.74
N ALA A 245 -15.54 10.15 15.30
CA ALA A 245 -15.19 8.75 15.51
C ALA A 245 -16.22 8.01 16.38
N GLU A 246 -16.69 8.63 17.45
CA GLU A 246 -17.77 8.14 18.32
C GLU A 246 -19.06 7.93 17.53
N HIS A 247 -19.47 8.93 16.73
CA HIS A 247 -20.69 8.84 15.92
C HIS A 247 -20.61 7.67 14.93
N VAL A 248 -19.51 7.56 14.19
CA VAL A 248 -19.30 6.48 13.21
C VAL A 248 -19.30 5.11 13.89
N ALA A 249 -18.66 5.00 15.04
CA ALA A 249 -18.56 3.73 15.75
C ALA A 249 -19.87 3.30 16.43
N LEU A 250 -20.60 4.25 17.03
CA LEU A 250 -21.83 3.98 17.79
C LEU A 250 -23.09 3.93 16.93
N ASN A 251 -23.24 4.88 16.01
CA ASN A 251 -24.48 5.08 15.27
C ASN A 251 -24.46 4.34 13.93
N GLU A 252 -23.33 4.40 13.22
CA GLU A 252 -23.16 3.69 11.94
C GLU A 252 -22.67 2.25 12.14
N GLN A 253 -22.24 1.89 13.36
CA GLN A 253 -21.74 0.56 13.73
C GLN A 253 -20.57 0.09 12.85
N LEU A 254 -19.76 1.05 12.40
CA LEU A 254 -18.60 0.78 11.56
C LEU A 254 -17.30 0.78 12.40
N PRO A 255 -16.35 -0.12 12.12
CA PRO A 255 -15.08 -0.13 12.81
C PRO A 255 -14.28 1.16 12.56
N VAL A 256 -13.75 1.75 13.63
CA VAL A 256 -12.96 2.99 13.57
C VAL A 256 -11.57 2.76 14.13
N ALA A 257 -10.54 3.23 13.41
CA ALA A 257 -9.15 3.26 13.86
C ALA A 257 -8.74 4.69 14.22
N VAL A 258 -8.22 4.88 15.42
CA VAL A 258 -7.67 6.17 15.90
C VAL A 258 -6.19 5.98 16.19
N PHE A 259 -5.33 6.64 15.42
CA PHE A 259 -3.90 6.73 15.66
C PHE A 259 -3.59 8.03 16.41
N SER A 260 -3.29 7.94 17.70
CA SER A 260 -3.06 9.08 18.57
C SER A 260 -1.62 9.13 19.06
N MET A 261 -0.83 9.97 18.43
CA MET A 261 0.58 10.18 18.77
C MET A 261 0.78 11.28 19.82
N GLU A 262 -0.26 12.11 20.08
CA GLU A 262 -0.21 13.19 21.07
C GLU A 262 -0.75 12.77 22.44
N MET A 263 -1.80 11.95 22.44
CA MET A 263 -2.51 11.57 23.67
C MET A 263 -2.53 10.06 23.86
N GLY A 264 -2.31 9.61 25.09
CA GLY A 264 -2.43 8.19 25.44
C GLY A 264 -3.87 7.67 25.33
N ALA A 265 -4.01 6.38 25.02
CA ALA A 265 -5.30 5.70 24.81
C ALA A 265 -6.23 5.85 26.04
N ALA A 266 -5.68 5.76 27.26
CA ALA A 266 -6.45 5.94 28.49
C ALA A 266 -7.05 7.35 28.62
N GLN A 267 -6.33 8.39 28.17
CA GLN A 267 -6.83 9.77 28.20
C GLN A 267 -7.95 9.97 27.17
N LEU A 268 -7.83 9.36 26.00
CA LEU A 268 -8.89 9.37 25.00
C LEU A 268 -10.13 8.61 25.49
N ALA A 269 -9.94 7.45 26.12
CA ALA A 269 -11.04 6.68 26.70
C ALA A 269 -11.85 7.49 27.73
N VAL A 270 -11.17 8.24 28.62
CA VAL A 270 -11.85 9.13 29.58
C VAL A 270 -12.64 10.21 28.85
N ARG A 271 -12.12 10.79 27.75
CA ARG A 271 -12.84 11.78 26.96
C ARG A 271 -14.07 11.20 26.29
N ILE A 272 -13.93 10.01 25.67
CA ILE A 272 -15.03 9.29 25.01
C ILE A 272 -16.14 8.97 25.99
N VAL A 273 -15.79 8.40 27.16
CA VAL A 273 -16.76 8.08 28.21
C VAL A 273 -17.44 9.35 28.74
N GLY A 274 -16.69 10.43 28.96
CA GLY A 274 -17.21 11.72 29.38
C GLY A 274 -18.16 12.35 28.35
N SER A 275 -17.84 12.22 27.05
CA SER A 275 -18.68 12.68 25.94
C SER A 275 -20.00 11.93 25.92
N ILE A 276 -19.98 10.60 25.86
CA ILE A 276 -21.15 9.73 25.76
C ILE A 276 -22.04 9.85 27.01
N GLY A 277 -21.44 9.83 28.19
CA GLY A 277 -22.15 9.93 29.47
C GLY A 277 -22.55 11.36 29.85
N ARG A 278 -22.10 12.38 29.11
CA ARG A 278 -22.26 13.80 29.46
C ARG A 278 -21.80 14.06 30.89
N ILE A 279 -20.60 13.57 31.23
CA ILE A 279 -19.99 13.67 32.56
C ILE A 279 -18.82 14.64 32.48
N ASP A 280 -18.68 15.49 33.50
CA ASP A 280 -17.54 16.40 33.58
C ASP A 280 -16.21 15.60 33.65
N GLN A 281 -15.27 15.98 32.77
CA GLN A 281 -13.98 15.28 32.68
C GLN A 281 -13.13 15.44 33.93
N GLY A 282 -13.30 16.54 34.68
CA GLY A 282 -12.67 16.77 35.97
C GLY A 282 -13.16 15.78 37.01
N HIS A 283 -14.46 15.48 37.03
CA HIS A 283 -15.06 14.48 37.91
C HIS A 283 -14.54 13.08 37.60
N LEU A 284 -14.50 12.71 36.31
CA LEU A 284 -13.92 11.42 35.90
C LEU A 284 -12.44 11.28 36.28
N ARG A 285 -11.65 12.34 36.07
CA ARG A 285 -10.22 12.34 36.36
C ARG A 285 -9.93 12.29 37.85
N THR A 286 -10.75 12.92 38.67
CA THR A 286 -10.54 12.99 40.14
C THR A 286 -11.30 11.90 40.91
N GLY A 287 -12.17 11.14 40.22
CA GLY A 287 -13.05 10.13 40.83
C GLY A 287 -14.17 10.73 41.67
N LYS A 288 -14.43 12.06 41.58
CA LYS A 288 -15.47 12.76 42.33
C LYS A 288 -16.76 12.88 41.55
N LEU A 289 -17.36 11.74 41.27
CA LEU A 289 -18.65 11.66 40.53
C LEU A 289 -19.80 11.96 41.52
N THR A 290 -20.81 12.65 41.01
CA THR A 290 -22.12 12.84 41.70
C THR A 290 -22.96 11.56 41.63
N ASP A 291 -23.98 11.44 42.48
CA ASP A 291 -24.88 10.30 42.45
C ASP A 291 -25.64 10.17 41.12
N GLU A 292 -25.85 11.27 40.42
CA GLU A 292 -26.48 11.29 39.08
C GLU A 292 -25.51 10.90 37.95
N GLU A 293 -24.23 11.05 38.16
CA GLU A 293 -23.21 10.71 37.15
C GLU A 293 -22.87 9.23 37.11
N TRP A 294 -23.01 8.52 38.24
CA TRP A 294 -22.74 7.08 38.30
C TRP A 294 -23.58 6.24 37.33
N PRO A 295 -24.93 6.43 37.27
CA PRO A 295 -25.75 5.73 36.28
C PRO A 295 -25.36 6.07 34.85
N ARG A 296 -25.05 7.34 34.54
CA ARG A 296 -24.62 7.79 33.20
C ARG A 296 -23.26 7.18 32.81
N LEU A 297 -22.36 7.04 33.76
CA LEU A 297 -21.08 6.35 33.55
C LEU A 297 -21.31 4.89 33.18
N THR A 298 -22.18 4.20 33.93
CA THR A 298 -22.50 2.78 33.69
C THR A 298 -23.12 2.60 32.30
N GLU A 299 -24.08 3.45 31.93
CA GLU A 299 -24.70 3.44 30.59
C GLU A 299 -23.67 3.70 29.48
N ALA A 300 -22.78 4.67 29.66
CA ALA A 300 -21.74 4.97 28.68
C ALA A 300 -20.79 3.78 28.47
N ILE A 301 -20.40 3.11 29.56
CA ILE A 301 -19.55 1.90 29.50
C ILE A 301 -20.27 0.75 28.78
N GLU A 302 -21.56 0.53 29.08
CA GLU A 302 -22.36 -0.50 28.40
C GLU A 302 -22.47 -0.24 26.90
N ARG A 303 -22.69 1.02 26.51
CA ARG A 303 -22.76 1.41 25.09
C ARG A 303 -21.44 1.20 24.37
N LEU A 304 -20.29 1.43 25.04
CA LEU A 304 -18.95 1.24 24.45
C LEU A 304 -18.51 -0.21 24.39
N ARG A 305 -19.08 -1.11 25.18
CA ARG A 305 -18.63 -2.49 25.34
C ARG A 305 -18.61 -3.28 24.03
N ASN A 306 -19.53 -2.97 23.11
CA ASN A 306 -19.69 -3.70 21.84
C ASN A 306 -19.29 -2.84 20.62
N VAL A 307 -18.61 -1.73 20.84
CA VAL A 307 -18.23 -0.81 19.77
C VAL A 307 -16.84 -1.13 19.25
N SER A 308 -16.71 -1.20 17.94
CA SER A 308 -15.42 -1.45 17.28
C SER A 308 -14.64 -0.14 17.08
N LEU A 309 -14.19 0.47 18.18
CA LEU A 309 -13.34 1.66 18.18
C LEU A 309 -11.97 1.26 18.74
N HIS A 310 -10.94 1.36 17.91
CA HIS A 310 -9.59 0.91 18.21
C HIS A 310 -8.65 2.10 18.26
N ILE A 311 -7.83 2.18 19.31
CA ILE A 311 -6.88 3.27 19.53
C ILE A 311 -5.47 2.69 19.52
N ASP A 312 -4.61 3.25 18.69
CA ASP A 312 -3.17 3.01 18.66
C ASP A 312 -2.46 4.26 19.15
N GLU A 313 -1.68 4.13 20.22
CA GLU A 313 -0.95 5.24 20.86
C GLU A 313 0.56 5.23 20.56
N THR A 314 0.97 4.45 19.56
CA THR A 314 2.38 4.34 19.17
C THR A 314 2.91 5.70 18.69
N PRO A 315 3.96 6.25 19.34
CA PRO A 315 4.50 7.55 18.96
C PRO A 315 5.33 7.46 17.68
N GLY A 316 5.31 8.54 16.87
CA GLY A 316 6.24 8.69 15.75
C GLY A 316 6.04 7.69 14.62
N LEU A 317 4.83 7.16 14.43
CA LEU A 317 4.52 6.23 13.34
C LEU A 317 4.92 6.80 11.97
N THR A 318 5.55 5.96 11.17
CA THR A 318 5.74 6.22 9.74
C THR A 318 4.45 5.94 8.95
N PRO A 319 4.25 6.51 7.76
CA PRO A 319 3.11 6.18 6.90
C PRO A 319 3.01 4.67 6.59
N SER A 320 4.15 3.99 6.49
CA SER A 320 4.21 2.56 6.22
C SER A 320 3.72 1.71 7.40
N GLU A 321 4.15 2.03 8.62
CA GLU A 321 3.69 1.37 9.85
C GLU A 321 2.21 1.61 10.10
N LEU A 322 1.75 2.86 9.97
CA LEU A 322 0.33 3.21 10.08
C LEU A 322 -0.51 2.41 9.08
N ARG A 323 -0.05 2.31 7.83
CA ARG A 323 -0.71 1.53 6.78
C ARG A 323 -0.76 0.03 7.13
N ALA A 324 0.35 -0.53 7.65
CA ALA A 324 0.39 -1.93 8.09
C ALA A 324 -0.60 -2.21 9.23
N ASN A 325 -0.65 -1.32 10.23
CA ASN A 325 -1.57 -1.43 11.37
C ASN A 325 -3.04 -1.30 10.93
N ALA A 326 -3.35 -0.32 10.07
CA ALA A 326 -4.70 -0.14 9.53
C ALA A 326 -5.16 -1.35 8.70
N ARG A 327 -4.29 -1.92 7.87
CA ARG A 327 -4.57 -3.15 7.10
C ARG A 327 -4.80 -4.37 8.00
N ARG A 328 -4.00 -4.51 9.06
CA ARG A 328 -4.15 -5.59 10.04
C ARG A 328 -5.52 -5.49 10.72
N LEU A 329 -5.90 -4.28 11.14
CA LEU A 329 -7.20 -4.04 11.75
C LEU A 329 -8.36 -4.31 10.77
N ALA A 330 -8.24 -3.84 9.52
CA ALA A 330 -9.22 -4.09 8.48
C ALA A 330 -9.43 -5.59 8.19
N ARG A 331 -8.38 -6.40 8.28
CA ARG A 331 -8.49 -7.86 8.16
C ARG A 331 -9.18 -8.52 9.35
N GLN A 332 -9.06 -7.94 10.54
CA GLN A 332 -9.69 -8.47 11.77
C GLN A 332 -11.16 -8.07 11.89
N CYS A 333 -11.48 -6.82 11.58
CA CYS A 333 -12.81 -6.24 11.78
C CYS A 333 -13.65 -6.13 10.50
N GLY A 334 -13.07 -6.44 9.34
CA GLY A 334 -13.70 -6.19 8.04
C GLY A 334 -13.43 -4.76 7.54
N LYS A 335 -14.38 -4.20 6.77
CA LYS A 335 -14.24 -2.87 6.20
C LYS A 335 -14.26 -1.80 7.29
N LEU A 336 -13.20 -0.97 7.33
CA LEU A 336 -13.14 0.17 8.23
C LEU A 336 -14.10 1.29 7.77
N GLY A 337 -14.78 1.93 8.73
CA GLY A 337 -15.62 3.09 8.50
C GLY A 337 -14.84 4.40 8.51
N LEU A 338 -13.84 4.52 9.40
CA LEU A 338 -13.08 5.76 9.54
C LEU A 338 -11.68 5.47 10.09
N ILE A 339 -10.71 6.23 9.61
CA ILE A 339 -9.37 6.31 10.19
C ILE A 339 -9.13 7.75 10.63
N VAL A 340 -8.71 7.94 11.91
CA VAL A 340 -8.32 9.25 12.46
C VAL A 340 -6.84 9.22 12.79
N VAL A 341 -6.10 10.26 12.41
CA VAL A 341 -4.65 10.40 12.67
C VAL A 341 -4.40 11.71 13.42
N ASP A 342 -4.00 11.65 14.67
CA ASP A 342 -3.74 12.81 15.53
C ASP A 342 -2.27 12.85 15.98
N TYR A 343 -1.43 13.73 15.42
CA TYR A 343 -1.56 14.64 14.28
C TYR A 343 -0.34 14.51 13.35
N LEU A 344 -0.46 14.96 12.10
CA LEU A 344 0.52 14.75 11.03
C LEU A 344 1.96 15.14 11.40
N GLN A 345 2.14 16.22 12.15
CA GLN A 345 3.46 16.73 12.51
C GLN A 345 4.21 15.86 13.56
N LEU A 346 3.56 14.89 14.18
CA LEU A 346 4.20 13.90 15.04
C LEU A 346 4.59 12.61 14.31
N MET A 347 4.16 12.45 13.08
CA MET A 347 4.59 11.33 12.25
C MET A 347 6.07 11.48 11.86
N SER A 348 6.74 10.36 11.71
CA SER A 348 8.12 10.29 11.21
C SER A 348 8.13 10.07 9.71
N GLY A 349 8.98 10.81 8.99
CA GLY A 349 9.22 10.57 7.57
C GLY A 349 10.13 9.38 7.32
N SER A 350 10.21 8.95 6.07
CA SER A 350 11.07 7.83 5.66
C SER A 350 12.55 8.19 5.52
N SER A 351 12.91 9.48 5.47
CA SER A 351 14.28 9.97 5.26
C SER A 351 14.92 10.45 6.56
N SER A 352 16.13 9.94 6.84
CA SER A 352 16.91 10.23 8.05
C SER A 352 17.81 11.47 7.96
N ASP A 353 17.87 12.14 6.80
CA ASP A 353 18.73 13.30 6.55
C ASP A 353 17.88 14.55 6.40
N GLY A 354 17.83 15.41 7.41
CA GLY A 354 17.53 16.85 7.44
C GLY A 354 16.78 17.53 6.30
N GLU A 355 16.02 16.79 5.52
CA GLU A 355 15.21 17.29 4.41
C GLU A 355 14.08 18.19 4.93
N ASN A 356 13.71 19.15 4.10
CA ASN A 356 12.71 20.16 4.39
C ASN A 356 11.42 19.51 4.93
N ARG A 357 10.99 19.85 6.14
CA ARG A 357 9.78 19.35 6.82
C ARG A 357 8.53 19.41 5.94
N ALA A 358 8.46 20.36 5.03
CA ALA A 358 7.36 20.46 4.07
C ALA A 358 7.33 19.25 3.09
N THR A 359 8.49 18.78 2.63
CA THR A 359 8.59 17.60 1.76
C THR A 359 8.14 16.36 2.48
N GLU A 360 8.57 16.19 3.73
CA GLU A 360 8.18 15.06 4.59
C GLU A 360 6.66 15.02 4.83
N LEU A 361 6.04 16.14 5.18
CA LEU A 361 4.59 16.24 5.34
C LEU A 361 3.85 15.94 4.04
N GLY A 362 4.41 16.32 2.88
CA GLY A 362 3.87 15.97 1.58
C GLY A 362 3.91 14.47 1.29
N GLU A 363 4.97 13.78 1.70
CA GLU A 363 5.06 12.32 1.59
C GLU A 363 4.04 11.63 2.50
N ILE A 364 3.92 12.10 3.75
CA ILE A 364 2.93 11.60 4.72
C ILE A 364 1.51 11.76 4.15
N SER A 365 1.17 12.94 3.63
CA SER A 365 -0.15 13.21 3.05
C SER A 365 -0.46 12.30 1.86
N ARG A 366 0.50 12.14 0.93
CA ARG A 366 0.37 11.20 -0.20
C ARG A 366 0.18 9.76 0.29
N GLY A 367 0.93 9.35 1.32
CA GLY A 367 0.81 8.02 1.93
C GLY A 367 -0.59 7.78 2.52
N LEU A 368 -1.13 8.74 3.26
CA LEU A 368 -2.46 8.66 3.85
C LEU A 368 -3.58 8.68 2.79
N LYS A 369 -3.45 9.50 1.72
CA LYS A 369 -4.41 9.46 0.60
C LYS A 369 -4.38 8.12 -0.15
N ALA A 370 -3.19 7.55 -0.32
CA ALA A 370 -3.04 6.22 -0.90
C ALA A 370 -3.72 5.14 -0.02
N LEU A 371 -3.55 5.23 1.30
CA LEU A 371 -4.20 4.34 2.27
C LEU A 371 -5.73 4.47 2.21
N ALA A 372 -6.26 5.69 2.19
CA ALA A 372 -7.69 5.94 2.06
C ALA A 372 -8.28 5.27 0.81
N LYS A 373 -7.62 5.46 -0.35
CA LYS A 373 -8.02 4.83 -1.62
C LYS A 373 -7.93 3.30 -1.58
N GLU A 374 -6.89 2.77 -0.95
CA GLU A 374 -6.67 1.33 -0.87
C GLU A 374 -7.72 0.63 -0.01
N LEU A 375 -7.98 1.15 1.18
CA LEU A 375 -8.95 0.57 2.11
C LEU A 375 -10.40 0.99 1.78
N GLN A 376 -10.60 1.88 0.79
CA GLN A 376 -11.91 2.46 0.48
C GLN A 376 -12.61 2.99 1.75
N CYS A 377 -11.84 3.73 2.55
CA CYS A 377 -12.22 4.26 3.86
C CYS A 377 -11.80 5.74 3.93
N PRO A 378 -12.63 6.66 4.44
CA PRO A 378 -12.20 8.02 4.69
C PRO A 378 -11.13 8.08 5.78
N VAL A 379 -10.17 8.99 5.60
CA VAL A 379 -9.11 9.28 6.57
C VAL A 379 -9.23 10.73 7.01
N ILE A 380 -9.40 10.99 8.32
CA ILE A 380 -9.28 12.32 8.91
C ILE A 380 -7.87 12.47 9.48
N ALA A 381 -7.09 13.38 8.89
CA ALA A 381 -5.77 13.72 9.37
C ALA A 381 -5.79 15.07 10.08
N LEU A 382 -5.37 15.08 11.33
CA LEU A 382 -5.31 16.29 12.13
C LEU A 382 -4.02 17.06 11.85
N SER A 383 -4.10 18.37 11.73
CA SER A 383 -2.95 19.24 11.45
C SER A 383 -2.98 20.48 12.35
N GLN A 384 -1.80 21.01 12.63
CA GLN A 384 -1.68 22.26 13.36
C GLN A 384 -1.49 23.42 12.38
N LEU A 385 -2.28 24.48 12.55
CA LEU A 385 -2.15 25.70 11.76
C LEU A 385 -0.92 26.52 12.17
N ASN A 386 -0.39 27.30 11.21
CA ASN A 386 0.68 28.25 11.46
C ASN A 386 0.26 29.34 12.47
N ARG A 387 1.22 29.90 13.22
CA ARG A 387 0.97 30.96 14.19
C ARG A 387 0.53 32.27 13.57
N SER A 388 0.75 32.48 12.28
CA SER A 388 0.36 33.69 11.57
C SER A 388 -1.16 34.00 11.64
N VAL A 389 -2.00 32.96 11.82
CA VAL A 389 -3.45 33.13 12.03
C VAL A 389 -3.78 33.96 13.27
N GLU A 390 -2.93 33.90 14.31
CA GLU A 390 -3.16 34.61 15.58
C GLU A 390 -2.81 36.08 15.49
N THR A 391 -1.93 36.46 14.56
CA THR A 391 -1.44 37.84 14.38
C THR A 391 -2.32 38.65 13.42
N ARG A 392 -3.21 38.02 12.67
CA ARG A 392 -4.15 38.67 11.74
C ARG A 392 -5.32 39.32 12.46
N THR A 393 -5.86 40.37 11.86
CA THR A 393 -7.08 41.04 12.32
C THR A 393 -8.28 40.11 12.20
N ASP A 394 -8.40 39.42 11.05
CA ASP A 394 -9.35 38.31 10.87
C ASP A 394 -8.65 36.98 11.20
N LYS A 395 -9.07 36.38 12.31
CA LYS A 395 -8.52 35.12 12.82
C LYS A 395 -9.16 33.88 12.19
N ARG A 396 -9.95 34.03 11.12
CA ARG A 396 -10.50 32.88 10.40
C ARG A 396 -9.38 32.16 9.67
N PRO A 397 -9.27 30.84 9.82
CA PRO A 397 -8.29 30.04 9.10
C PRO A 397 -8.46 30.15 7.59
N MET A 398 -7.34 30.14 6.88
CA MET A 398 -7.27 30.06 5.42
C MET A 398 -6.36 28.89 5.03
N MET A 399 -6.48 28.40 3.79
CA MET A 399 -5.63 27.29 3.29
C MET A 399 -4.14 27.62 3.40
N SER A 400 -3.74 28.87 3.16
CA SER A 400 -2.36 29.32 3.34
C SER A 400 -1.80 29.20 4.76
N ASP A 401 -2.66 28.98 5.77
CA ASP A 401 -2.21 28.73 7.15
C ASP A 401 -1.73 27.28 7.37
N LEU A 402 -2.00 26.41 6.40
CA LEU A 402 -1.40 25.06 6.30
C LEU A 402 0.02 25.09 5.72
N ARG A 403 0.64 26.25 5.56
CA ARG A 403 1.80 26.56 4.71
C ARG A 403 3.13 25.92 5.10
N GLU A 404 3.28 25.34 6.28
CA GLU A 404 4.40 24.41 6.55
C GLU A 404 4.21 23.07 5.84
N SER A 405 3.09 22.92 5.15
CA SER A 405 2.59 21.74 4.47
C SER A 405 2.01 22.11 3.09
N GLY A 406 2.64 22.98 2.31
CA GLY A 406 2.17 23.34 0.95
C GLY A 406 2.00 22.15 -0.02
N ALA A 407 2.32 20.95 0.44
CA ALA A 407 2.04 19.69 -0.23
C ALA A 407 0.78 18.98 0.32
N ILE A 408 0.10 19.56 1.32
CA ILE A 408 -1.19 19.07 1.86
C ILE A 408 -2.37 19.80 1.17
N GLU A 409 -2.12 20.95 0.57
CA GLU A 409 -3.06 21.63 -0.30
C GLU A 409 -3.32 20.77 -1.55
#